data_68b50afc1fdd8e0897fa62a655b73395
#
_entry.id   68b50afc1fdd8e0897fa62a655b73395
#
_cell.length_a   1.000
_cell.length_b   1.000
_cell.length_c   1.000
_cell.angle_alpha   90.00
_cell.angle_beta   90.00
_cell.angle_gamma   90.00
#
_symmetry.space_group_name_H-M   'P 1'
#
loop_
_entity.id
_entity.type
_entity.pdbx_description
1 polymer ?
#
loop_
_entity_poly.entity_id
_entity_poly.type
_entity_poly.pdbx_seq_one_letter_code
_entity_poly.pdbx_strand_id
1 'polypeptide(L)'
;MRFICRDLGFDTGFNYKETDNYEAKLKELCPNGIDIYFDNVGGPITDAVMRLINTRARIAVCGQISQYNSDQPDVGPRWFGQLIIRQAKVEGFLVHQFADHYDEARRQLSTWLREKRLKYREDVVEGLENAPQAFIGMLSGDNIGKRLVKVTERTYSARPGSVGEEVTVG
;
A
#
# COMPACT_ATOMS: atom_id res chain seq x y z
N MET A 1 11.63 7.06 -6.49
CA MET A 1 12.07 7.96 -5.38
C MET A 1 11.46 9.35 -5.48
N ARG A 2 11.63 10.06 -6.62
CA ARG A 2 11.13 11.46 -6.77
C ARG A 2 9.62 11.58 -6.49
N PHE A 3 8.80 10.70 -7.03
CA PHE A 3 7.35 10.69 -6.83
C PHE A 3 6.96 10.49 -5.35
N ILE A 4 7.54 9.51 -4.67
CA ILE A 4 7.22 9.22 -3.26
C ILE A 4 7.56 10.42 -2.36
N CYS A 5 8.79 10.94 -2.46
CA CYS A 5 9.25 11.98 -1.54
C CYS A 5 8.72 13.37 -1.91
N ARG A 6 8.72 13.75 -3.21
CA ARG A 6 8.32 15.12 -3.61
C ARG A 6 6.83 15.29 -3.78
N ASP A 7 6.18 14.29 -4.42
CA ASP A 7 4.78 14.46 -4.78
C ASP A 7 3.86 13.96 -3.68
N LEU A 8 4.20 12.82 -3.04
CA LEU A 8 3.40 12.24 -1.96
C LEU A 8 3.81 12.72 -0.56
N GLY A 9 4.99 13.31 -0.39
CA GLY A 9 5.44 13.92 0.86
C GLY A 9 5.98 12.92 1.90
N PHE A 10 6.47 11.75 1.46
CA PHE A 10 7.20 10.85 2.34
C PHE A 10 8.59 11.41 2.65
N ASP A 11 9.09 11.20 3.86
CA ASP A 11 10.41 11.66 4.29
C ASP A 11 11.50 11.01 3.46
N THR A 12 11.39 9.70 3.21
CA THR A 12 12.36 8.92 2.44
C THR A 12 11.74 7.65 1.86
N GLY A 13 12.52 6.93 1.08
CA GLY A 13 12.20 5.63 0.53
C GLY A 13 13.39 5.03 -0.21
N PHE A 14 13.27 3.84 -0.75
CA PHE A 14 14.29 3.22 -1.59
C PHE A 14 13.66 2.28 -2.62
N ASN A 15 14.40 1.96 -3.67
CA ASN A 15 13.99 0.96 -4.64
C ASN A 15 14.44 -0.43 -4.15
N TYR A 16 13.47 -1.24 -3.75
CA TYR A 16 13.73 -2.58 -3.24
C TYR A 16 14.35 -3.51 -4.31
N LYS A 17 14.10 -3.25 -5.61
CA LYS A 17 14.67 -4.04 -6.71
C LYS A 17 16.18 -3.78 -6.92
N GLU A 18 16.71 -2.68 -6.39
CA GLU A 18 18.10 -2.23 -6.50
C GLU A 18 18.86 -2.34 -5.17
N THR A 19 18.26 -3.00 -4.17
CA THR A 19 18.81 -3.04 -2.81
C THR A 19 19.07 -4.50 -2.42
N ASP A 20 20.33 -4.86 -2.29
CA ASP A 20 20.76 -6.21 -1.92
C ASP A 20 20.66 -6.48 -0.41
N ASN A 21 20.73 -5.42 0.41
CA ASN A 21 20.70 -5.52 1.88
C ASN A 21 19.68 -4.55 2.48
N TYR A 22 18.47 -5.07 2.68
CA TYR A 22 17.37 -4.30 3.26
C TYR A 22 17.66 -3.82 4.69
N GLU A 23 18.31 -4.64 5.51
CA GLU A 23 18.63 -4.28 6.90
C GLU A 23 19.57 -3.06 6.97
N ALA A 24 20.65 -3.09 6.20
CA ALA A 24 21.58 -1.97 6.12
C ALA A 24 20.91 -0.70 5.60
N LYS A 25 20.06 -0.85 4.56
CA LYS A 25 19.34 0.29 3.97
C LYS A 25 18.29 0.87 4.92
N LEU A 26 17.53 0.03 5.59
CA LEU A 26 16.56 0.48 6.59
C LEU A 26 17.24 1.14 7.80
N LYS A 27 18.39 0.63 8.25
CA LYS A 27 19.16 1.24 9.33
C LYS A 27 19.68 2.63 8.96
N GLU A 28 20.10 2.82 7.71
CA GLU A 28 20.48 4.14 7.17
C GLU A 28 19.30 5.12 7.19
N LEU A 29 18.13 4.67 6.72
CA LEU A 29 16.93 5.51 6.56
C LEU A 29 16.13 5.71 7.83
N CYS A 30 16.21 4.77 8.78
CA CYS A 30 15.55 4.78 10.07
C CYS A 30 16.59 4.68 11.20
N PRO A 31 17.47 5.69 11.38
CA PRO A 31 18.60 5.61 12.33
C PRO A 31 18.14 5.46 13.79
N ASN A 32 16.92 5.86 14.11
CA ASN A 32 16.30 5.75 15.43
C ASN A 32 15.49 4.45 15.63
N GLY A 33 15.55 3.51 14.67
CA GLY A 33 14.73 2.29 14.66
C GLY A 33 13.31 2.50 14.17
N ILE A 34 12.45 1.49 14.33
CA ILE A 34 11.11 1.45 13.76
C ILE A 34 10.08 1.24 14.87
N ASP A 35 9.19 2.21 15.05
CA ASP A 35 8.11 2.18 16.06
C ASP A 35 6.80 1.63 15.50
N ILE A 36 6.52 1.92 14.22
CA ILE A 36 5.31 1.50 13.53
C ILE A 36 5.68 0.94 12.15
N TYR A 37 5.17 -0.24 11.85
CA TYR A 37 5.30 -0.85 10.54
C TYR A 37 3.94 -1.27 10.01
N PHE A 38 3.57 -0.79 8.82
CA PHE A 38 2.41 -1.26 8.08
C PHE A 38 2.90 -2.20 6.99
N ASP A 39 2.59 -3.48 7.15
CA ASP A 39 3.07 -4.53 6.26
C ASP A 39 2.01 -4.93 5.24
N ASN A 40 2.32 -4.75 3.98
CA ASN A 40 1.52 -5.17 2.83
C ASN A 40 2.28 -6.13 1.90
N VAL A 41 3.52 -6.46 2.25
CA VAL A 41 4.46 -7.16 1.38
C VAL A 41 4.90 -8.51 1.95
N GLY A 42 5.32 -8.56 3.21
CA GLY A 42 5.89 -9.76 3.82
C GLY A 42 7.32 -10.07 3.33
N GLY A 43 7.79 -11.27 3.63
CA GLY A 43 9.05 -11.82 3.16
C GLY A 43 10.31 -11.10 3.67
N PRO A 44 11.41 -11.07 2.87
CA PRO A 44 12.72 -10.59 3.34
C PRO A 44 12.74 -9.14 3.82
N ILE A 45 11.85 -8.27 3.33
CA ILE A 45 11.79 -6.89 3.80
C ILE A 45 11.19 -6.81 5.20
N THR A 46 10.19 -7.61 5.49
CA THR A 46 9.61 -7.74 6.83
C THR A 46 10.63 -8.32 7.80
N ASP A 47 11.42 -9.30 7.37
CA ASP A 47 12.52 -9.86 8.15
C ASP A 47 13.54 -8.78 8.56
N ALA A 48 13.89 -7.91 7.64
CA ALA A 48 14.81 -6.80 7.91
C ALA A 48 14.19 -5.77 8.88
N VAL A 49 12.91 -5.42 8.69
CA VAL A 49 12.19 -4.51 9.59
C VAL A 49 12.17 -5.06 11.03
N MET A 50 11.85 -6.35 11.20
CA MET A 50 11.76 -6.99 12.51
C MET A 50 13.06 -6.97 13.30
N ARG A 51 14.23 -6.83 12.64
CA ARG A 51 15.52 -6.64 13.30
C ARG A 51 15.71 -5.24 13.87
N LEU A 52 14.99 -4.25 13.33
CA LEU A 52 15.16 -2.84 13.62
C LEU A 52 14.02 -2.22 14.45
N ILE A 53 13.05 -3.04 14.88
CA ILE A 53 11.91 -2.56 15.68
C ILE A 53 12.36 -2.07 17.06
N ASN A 54 11.75 -0.99 17.50
CA ASN A 54 11.93 -0.42 18.84
C ASN A 54 11.12 -1.16 19.90
N THR A 55 11.38 -0.85 21.15
CA THR A 55 10.56 -1.33 22.26
C THR A 55 9.14 -0.78 22.14
N ARG A 56 8.14 -1.66 22.27
CA ARG A 56 6.70 -1.38 22.09
C ARG A 56 6.30 -1.02 20.65
N ALA A 57 7.10 -1.43 19.67
CA ALA A 57 6.72 -1.28 18.28
C ALA A 57 5.38 -1.97 17.95
N ARG A 58 4.67 -1.44 16.98
CA ARG A 58 3.38 -1.94 16.51
C ARG A 58 3.45 -2.26 15.02
N ILE A 59 3.16 -3.48 14.68
CA ILE A 59 3.20 -4.00 13.32
C ILE A 59 1.77 -4.35 12.91
N ALA A 60 1.24 -3.65 11.92
CA ALA A 60 -0.07 -3.92 11.32
C ALA A 60 0.12 -4.70 10.01
N VAL A 61 -0.31 -5.96 9.99
CA VAL A 61 -0.18 -6.84 8.82
C VAL A 61 -1.47 -6.78 8.01
N CYS A 62 -1.42 -6.08 6.89
CA CYS A 62 -2.51 -5.91 5.93
C CYS A 62 -2.48 -6.98 4.82
N GLY A 63 -1.28 -7.42 4.42
CA GLY A 63 -1.09 -8.40 3.37
C GLY A 63 0.35 -8.88 3.27
N GLN A 64 0.54 -9.91 2.44
CA GLN A 64 1.85 -10.50 2.17
C GLN A 64 1.97 -10.79 0.67
N ILE A 65 1.90 -9.75 -0.16
CA ILE A 65 1.82 -9.89 -1.62
C ILE A 65 3.04 -10.62 -2.22
N SER A 66 4.19 -10.58 -1.56
CA SER A 66 5.38 -11.33 -1.98
C SER A 66 5.18 -12.84 -1.98
N GLN A 67 4.16 -13.34 -1.26
CA GLN A 67 3.87 -14.76 -1.09
C GLN A 67 2.72 -15.27 -1.97
N TYR A 68 1.88 -14.38 -2.52
CA TYR A 68 0.63 -14.78 -3.16
C TYR A 68 0.80 -15.63 -4.43
N ASN A 69 1.92 -15.51 -5.11
CA ASN A 69 2.24 -16.29 -6.31
C ASN A 69 3.34 -17.34 -6.07
N SER A 70 3.74 -17.55 -4.82
CA SER A 70 4.75 -18.56 -4.48
C SER A 70 4.08 -19.92 -4.30
N ASP A 71 4.61 -20.94 -4.96
CA ASP A 71 4.28 -22.35 -4.75
C ASP A 71 5.19 -23.02 -3.71
N GLN A 72 6.17 -22.28 -3.20
CA GLN A 72 7.10 -22.72 -2.16
C GLN A 72 6.71 -22.16 -0.80
N PRO A 73 6.98 -22.93 0.29
CA PRO A 73 6.78 -22.41 1.64
C PRO A 73 7.58 -21.12 1.88
N ASP A 74 6.95 -20.14 2.53
CA ASP A 74 7.65 -18.97 3.04
C ASP A 74 8.54 -19.38 4.21
N VAL A 75 9.84 -19.31 4.02
CA VAL A 75 10.84 -19.66 5.02
C VAL A 75 11.63 -18.43 5.44
N GLY A 76 11.72 -18.21 6.75
CA GLY A 76 12.40 -17.04 7.29
C GLY A 76 12.70 -17.17 8.77
N PRO A 77 13.29 -16.14 9.36
CA PRO A 77 13.56 -16.09 10.79
C PRO A 77 12.30 -16.22 11.64
N ARG A 78 12.44 -16.78 12.85
CA ARG A 78 11.33 -16.84 13.81
C ARG A 78 11.37 -15.63 14.74
N TRP A 79 10.35 -14.76 14.65
CA TRP A 79 10.33 -13.44 15.28
C TRP A 79 9.76 -13.41 16.71
N PHE A 80 9.22 -14.51 17.25
CA PHE A 80 8.60 -14.51 18.58
C PHE A 80 9.55 -14.04 19.68
N GLY A 81 10.85 -14.40 19.60
CA GLY A 81 11.86 -13.92 20.55
C GLY A 81 12.02 -12.39 20.51
N GLN A 82 12.01 -11.78 19.33
CA GLN A 82 12.07 -10.32 19.18
C GLN A 82 10.82 -9.65 19.74
N LEU A 83 9.64 -10.22 19.54
CA LEU A 83 8.40 -9.67 20.12
C LEU A 83 8.46 -9.63 21.65
N ILE A 84 9.03 -10.65 22.29
CA ILE A 84 9.22 -10.70 23.75
C ILE A 84 10.20 -9.61 24.20
N ILE A 85 11.40 -9.58 23.60
CA ILE A 85 12.48 -8.64 23.98
C ILE A 85 12.04 -7.19 23.78
N ARG A 86 11.34 -6.90 22.67
CA ARG A 86 10.87 -5.56 22.32
C ARG A 86 9.48 -5.23 22.90
N GLN A 87 8.80 -6.18 23.57
CA GLN A 87 7.43 -5.98 24.04
C GLN A 87 6.50 -5.50 22.91
N ALA A 88 6.79 -5.91 21.66
CA ALA A 88 6.13 -5.44 20.47
C ALA A 88 4.82 -6.18 20.22
N LYS A 89 3.92 -5.59 19.41
CA LYS A 89 2.67 -6.18 18.97
C LYS A 89 2.68 -6.36 17.47
N VAL A 90 2.23 -7.52 16.99
CA VAL A 90 1.94 -7.80 15.59
C VAL A 90 0.47 -8.17 15.50
N GLU A 91 -0.26 -7.50 14.64
CA GLU A 91 -1.70 -7.72 14.46
C GLU A 91 -2.04 -7.78 12.98
N GLY A 92 -2.63 -8.90 12.57
CA GLY A 92 -3.23 -9.04 11.24
C GLY A 92 -4.65 -8.52 11.24
N PHE A 93 -5.07 -7.89 10.15
CA PHE A 93 -6.42 -7.38 10.01
C PHE A 93 -6.93 -7.48 8.57
N LEU A 94 -8.24 -7.54 8.45
CA LEU A 94 -8.96 -7.39 7.19
C LEU A 94 -9.81 -6.12 7.25
N VAL A 95 -9.90 -5.41 6.15
CA VAL A 95 -10.67 -4.16 6.07
C VAL A 95 -12.14 -4.33 6.50
N HIS A 96 -12.70 -5.53 6.32
CA HIS A 96 -14.09 -5.85 6.70
C HIS A 96 -14.35 -5.75 8.21
N GLN A 97 -13.33 -5.87 9.05
CA GLN A 97 -13.45 -5.67 10.50
C GLN A 97 -13.84 -4.23 10.86
N PHE A 98 -13.66 -3.30 9.94
CA PHE A 98 -13.95 -1.87 10.10
C PHE A 98 -15.16 -1.41 9.29
N ALA A 99 -16.07 -2.34 8.93
CA ALA A 99 -17.23 -2.03 8.07
C ALA A 99 -18.10 -0.88 8.61
N ASP A 100 -18.28 -0.82 9.92
CA ASP A 100 -19.07 0.23 10.59
C ASP A 100 -18.45 1.64 10.45
N HIS A 101 -17.16 1.72 10.13
CA HIS A 101 -16.44 2.97 9.93
C HIS A 101 -16.31 3.39 8.46
N TYR A 102 -16.84 2.62 7.50
CA TYR A 102 -16.65 2.89 6.07
C TYR A 102 -17.20 4.25 5.65
N ASP A 103 -18.35 4.66 6.13
CA ASP A 103 -18.95 5.92 5.75
C ASP A 103 -18.17 7.12 6.32
N GLU A 104 -17.68 7.00 7.53
CA GLU A 104 -16.77 7.99 8.11
C GLU A 104 -15.49 8.11 7.31
N ALA A 105 -14.84 6.98 7.01
CA ALA A 105 -13.60 6.92 6.24
C ALA A 105 -13.78 7.53 4.84
N ARG A 106 -14.88 7.20 4.12
CA ARG A 106 -15.20 7.76 2.80
C ARG A 106 -15.36 9.27 2.85
N ARG A 107 -16.11 9.79 3.83
CA ARG A 107 -16.27 11.24 4.02
C ARG A 107 -14.93 11.93 4.26
N GLN A 108 -14.10 11.36 5.13
CA GLN A 108 -12.81 11.93 5.46
C GLN A 108 -11.85 11.92 4.26
N LEU A 109 -11.75 10.80 3.54
CA LEU A 109 -10.93 10.68 2.34
C LEU A 109 -11.39 11.65 1.24
N SER A 110 -12.71 11.76 1.01
CA SER A 110 -13.27 12.72 0.05
C SER A 110 -12.95 14.16 0.42
N THR A 111 -12.96 14.50 1.70
CA THR A 111 -12.56 15.81 2.19
C THR A 111 -11.08 16.09 1.90
N TRP A 112 -10.20 15.16 2.24
CA TRP A 112 -8.76 15.32 1.98
C TRP A 112 -8.41 15.41 0.49
N LEU A 113 -9.16 14.71 -0.37
CA LEU A 113 -9.01 14.83 -1.82
C LEU A 113 -9.38 16.24 -2.31
N ARG A 114 -10.56 16.77 -1.89
CA ARG A 114 -10.98 18.13 -2.24
C ARG A 114 -10.02 19.21 -1.73
N GLU A 115 -9.47 19.00 -0.54
CA GLU A 115 -8.48 19.90 0.08
C GLU A 115 -7.06 19.71 -0.49
N LYS A 116 -6.86 18.79 -1.45
CA LYS A 116 -5.55 18.41 -2.03
C LYS A 116 -4.52 17.95 -0.99
N ARG A 117 -4.99 17.50 0.17
CA ARG A 117 -4.16 16.90 1.22
C ARG A 117 -3.83 15.44 0.95
N LEU A 118 -4.70 14.72 0.25
CA LEU A 118 -4.46 13.38 -0.24
C LEU A 118 -4.17 13.44 -1.74
N LYS A 119 -3.02 12.91 -2.14
CA LYS A 119 -2.60 12.79 -3.53
C LYS A 119 -2.64 11.34 -3.94
N TYR A 120 -3.02 11.10 -5.18
CA TYR A 120 -3.02 9.77 -5.76
C TYR A 120 -2.54 9.84 -7.21
N ARG A 121 -2.24 8.69 -7.77
CA ARG A 121 -1.91 8.52 -9.18
C ARG A 121 -2.62 7.29 -9.71
N GLU A 122 -3.23 7.43 -10.84
CA GLU A 122 -3.83 6.34 -11.60
C GLU A 122 -2.94 5.99 -12.78
N ASP A 123 -2.93 4.72 -13.12
CA ASP A 123 -2.25 4.14 -14.27
C ASP A 123 -3.30 3.35 -15.04
N VAL A 124 -3.85 3.97 -16.09
CA VAL A 124 -5.03 3.49 -16.80
C VAL A 124 -4.62 2.76 -18.08
N VAL A 125 -5.10 1.54 -18.24
CA VAL A 125 -4.97 0.75 -19.48
C VAL A 125 -6.33 0.74 -20.15
N GLU A 126 -6.38 1.10 -21.43
CA GLU A 126 -7.61 1.15 -22.22
C GLU A 126 -7.99 -0.26 -22.75
N GLY A 127 -9.28 -0.58 -22.70
CA GLY A 127 -9.86 -1.81 -23.27
C GLY A 127 -9.89 -3.00 -22.31
N LEU A 128 -11.04 -3.65 -22.23
CA LEU A 128 -11.22 -4.85 -21.39
C LEU A 128 -10.30 -6.02 -21.83
N GLU A 129 -10.01 -6.12 -23.11
CA GLU A 129 -9.12 -7.13 -23.68
C GLU A 129 -7.70 -7.06 -23.12
N ASN A 130 -7.28 -5.90 -22.62
CA ASN A 130 -5.98 -5.68 -22.01
C ASN A 130 -5.94 -6.00 -20.51
N ALA A 131 -7.08 -6.35 -19.89
CA ALA A 131 -7.15 -6.64 -18.46
C ALA A 131 -6.20 -7.76 -17.98
N PRO A 132 -6.05 -8.90 -18.70
CA PRO A 132 -5.12 -9.95 -18.30
C PRO A 132 -3.68 -9.45 -18.25
N GLN A 133 -3.24 -8.71 -19.26
CA GLN A 133 -1.87 -8.19 -19.34
C GLN A 133 -1.63 -7.09 -18.30
N ALA A 134 -2.62 -6.23 -18.07
CA ALA A 134 -2.56 -5.21 -17.01
C ALA A 134 -2.42 -5.85 -15.62
N PHE A 135 -3.10 -6.97 -15.38
CA PHE A 135 -2.99 -7.72 -14.11
C PHE A 135 -1.59 -8.37 -13.95
N ILE A 136 -1.08 -9.02 -14.99
CA ILE A 136 0.26 -9.62 -14.99
C ILE A 136 1.31 -8.54 -14.75
N GLY A 137 1.24 -7.41 -15.46
CA GLY A 137 2.15 -6.29 -15.30
C GLY A 137 2.09 -5.68 -13.89
N MET A 138 0.90 -5.61 -13.29
CA MET A 138 0.75 -5.17 -11.89
C MET A 138 1.51 -6.08 -10.92
N LEU A 139 1.43 -7.40 -11.08
CA LEU A 139 2.17 -8.36 -10.25
C LEU A 139 3.68 -8.29 -10.46
N SER A 140 4.12 -7.86 -11.65
CA SER A 140 5.54 -7.61 -11.96
C SER A 140 6.02 -6.22 -11.53
N GLY A 141 5.12 -5.37 -11.03
CA GLY A 141 5.43 -4.02 -10.57
C GLY A 141 5.71 -3.02 -11.70
N ASP A 142 5.02 -3.17 -12.84
CA ASP A 142 5.17 -2.30 -14.01
C ASP A 142 4.37 -0.99 -13.90
N ASN A 143 3.38 -0.95 -13.01
CA ASN A 143 2.53 0.22 -12.82
C ASN A 143 3.11 1.23 -11.85
N ILE A 144 2.73 2.50 -12.05
CA ILE A 144 2.99 3.56 -11.09
C ILE A 144 1.66 4.15 -10.63
N GLY A 145 1.27 3.83 -9.39
CA GLY A 145 -0.02 4.21 -8.83
C GLY A 145 -1.07 3.10 -8.94
N LYS A 146 -2.34 3.46 -8.87
CA LYS A 146 -3.44 2.51 -8.96
C LYS A 146 -3.64 2.04 -10.40
N ARG A 147 -3.37 0.76 -10.68
CA ARG A 147 -3.68 0.14 -11.97
C ARG A 147 -5.20 0.04 -12.15
N LEU A 148 -5.69 0.59 -13.24
CA LEU A 148 -7.09 0.56 -13.65
C LEU A 148 -7.19 0.05 -15.08
N VAL A 149 -8.31 -0.57 -15.43
CA VAL A 149 -8.65 -0.92 -16.82
C VAL A 149 -9.94 -0.20 -17.18
N LYS A 150 -9.88 0.69 -18.16
CA LYS A 150 -11.04 1.39 -18.68
C LYS A 150 -11.76 0.49 -19.68
N VAL A 151 -12.88 -0.07 -19.27
CA VAL A 151 -13.62 -1.07 -20.06
C VAL A 151 -14.50 -0.46 -21.16
N THR A 152 -14.97 0.77 -20.98
CA THR A 152 -15.76 1.51 -21.95
C THR A 152 -15.90 2.97 -21.53
N GLU A 153 -16.20 3.85 -22.46
CA GLU A 153 -16.69 5.19 -22.13
C GLU A 153 -18.17 5.11 -21.77
N ARG A 154 -18.49 5.28 -20.48
CA ARG A 154 -19.87 5.53 -20.08
C ARG A 154 -20.16 7.01 -20.22
N THR A 155 -20.94 7.39 -21.21
CA THR A 155 -21.76 8.59 -21.11
C THR A 155 -22.79 8.36 -20.03
N TYR A 156 -22.61 8.96 -18.87
CA TYR A 156 -23.64 8.96 -17.82
C TYR A 156 -24.78 9.87 -18.30
N SER A 157 -25.80 9.30 -18.90
CA SER A 157 -27.07 10.01 -19.01
C SER A 157 -27.66 10.05 -17.60
N ALA A 158 -27.71 11.23 -16.98
CA ALA A 158 -28.38 11.42 -15.71
C ALA A 158 -29.80 10.84 -15.80
N ARG A 159 -30.18 9.98 -14.85
CA ARG A 159 -31.57 9.54 -14.75
C ARG A 159 -32.43 10.77 -14.57
N PRO A 160 -33.56 10.93 -15.31
CA PRO A 160 -34.49 12.01 -15.06
C PRO A 160 -34.96 11.95 -13.59
N GLY A 161 -34.61 12.94 -12.76
CA GLY A 161 -35.04 13.06 -11.38
C GLY A 161 -33.96 13.08 -10.29
N SER A 162 -32.66 12.96 -10.63
CA SER A 162 -31.59 13.22 -9.67
C SER A 162 -31.09 14.65 -9.82
N VAL A 163 -31.44 15.51 -8.88
CA VAL A 163 -30.80 16.81 -8.70
C VAL A 163 -29.42 16.53 -8.11
N GLY A 164 -28.38 16.52 -8.95
CA GLY A 164 -27.00 16.32 -8.55
C GLY A 164 -26.11 17.18 -9.40
N GLU A 165 -25.35 18.04 -8.75
CA GLU A 165 -24.36 18.93 -9.35
C GLU A 165 -23.39 18.16 -10.24
N GLU A 166 -23.15 18.70 -11.44
CA GLU A 166 -22.09 18.25 -12.35
C GLU A 166 -20.73 18.37 -11.68
N VAL A 167 -20.13 17.25 -11.33
CA VAL A 167 -18.70 17.19 -11.02
C VAL A 167 -17.98 16.84 -12.30
N THR A 168 -17.46 17.83 -12.99
CA THR A 168 -16.53 17.65 -14.09
C THR A 168 -15.18 17.24 -13.50
N VAL A 169 -14.80 15.97 -13.71
CA VAL A 169 -13.46 15.49 -13.38
C VAL A 169 -12.62 15.68 -14.64
N GLY A 170 -11.71 16.64 -14.59
CA GLY A 170 -10.66 16.88 -15.59
C GLY A 170 -9.39 16.11 -15.25
#